data_11b225ca55eeae5a6fe0bb5a0e8aee0a
#
_entry.id   11b225ca55eeae5a6fe0bb5a0e8aee0a
#
_cell.length_a   1.000
_cell.length_b   1.000
_cell.length_c   1.000
_cell.angle_alpha   90.00
_cell.angle_beta   90.00
_cell.angle_gamma   90.00
#
_symmetry.space_group_name_H-M   'P 1'
#
loop_
_entity.id
_entity.type
_entity.pdbx_description
1 polymer ?
#
loop_
_entity_poly.entity_id
_entity_poly.type
_entity_poly.pdbx_seq_one_letter_code
_entity_poly.pdbx_strand_id
1 'polypeptide(L)'
;LENWREQLVVPDIDALDWTGVRAAVAEVGREEFLVRGFVEMGLFERSYLLLGMEGALIAYIEKPELMEELLGAVADYKIALIERFDDEVGLDMMWYGDDWGTQTSLFMPPETWRKTIRPQTQRIYDCMKGRDILIDQHSCGRIEEVFDDIVEMGAAMFNPCQPCNDLARLKREYGDRISFCGGIDSQFVLARPGVTPAEVRGEVRRRIDEMGTGGGYIAGPSHGGPDDQGLIDAMNDEI
;
A
#
# COMPACT_ATOMS: atom_id res chain seq x y z
N LEU A 1 -10.03 -23.98 -5.13
CA LEU A 1 -10.34 -23.36 -3.82
C LEU A 1 -10.80 -24.39 -2.79
N GLU A 2 -11.64 -25.39 -3.14
CA GLU A 2 -12.22 -26.35 -2.19
C GLU A 2 -11.18 -27.13 -1.36
N ASN A 3 -10.03 -27.42 -1.93
CA ASN A 3 -8.95 -28.17 -1.26
C ASN A 3 -7.79 -27.26 -0.81
N TRP A 4 -8.03 -25.96 -0.64
CA TRP A 4 -6.98 -24.99 -0.35
C TRP A 4 -6.20 -25.32 0.94
N ARG A 5 -6.87 -25.89 1.94
CA ARG A 5 -6.23 -26.25 3.23
C ARG A 5 -5.18 -27.37 3.10
N GLU A 6 -5.36 -28.26 2.10
CA GLU A 6 -4.42 -29.36 1.85
C GLU A 6 -3.24 -28.91 0.96
N GLN A 7 -3.42 -27.81 0.21
CA GLN A 7 -2.47 -27.34 -0.79
C GLN A 7 -1.67 -26.11 -0.32
N LEU A 8 -2.23 -25.32 0.59
CA LEU A 8 -1.57 -24.12 1.09
C LEU A 8 -0.41 -24.50 2.02
N VAL A 9 0.79 -24.15 1.62
CA VAL A 9 1.99 -24.28 2.45
C VAL A 9 2.26 -22.90 3.07
N VAL A 10 2.12 -22.82 4.38
CA VAL A 10 2.43 -21.60 5.14
C VAL A 10 3.92 -21.62 5.51
N PRO A 11 4.72 -20.60 5.16
CA PRO A 11 6.13 -20.55 5.54
C PRO A 11 6.30 -20.53 7.06
N ASP A 12 7.36 -21.18 7.55
CA ASP A 12 7.72 -21.17 8.96
C ASP A 12 8.43 -19.84 9.31
N ILE A 13 7.75 -18.98 10.06
CA ILE A 13 8.25 -17.66 10.46
C ILE A 13 9.42 -17.81 11.45
N ASP A 14 9.44 -18.84 12.27
CA ASP A 14 10.51 -19.07 13.26
C ASP A 14 11.82 -19.53 12.60
N ALA A 15 11.74 -20.05 11.38
CA ALA A 15 12.90 -20.43 10.59
C ALA A 15 13.57 -19.24 9.86
N LEU A 16 13.00 -18.03 9.91
CA LEU A 16 13.55 -16.85 9.25
C LEU A 16 14.81 -16.34 9.96
N ASP A 17 15.85 -16.01 9.21
CA ASP A 17 17.07 -15.40 9.75
C ASP A 17 16.93 -13.86 9.81
N TRP A 18 16.78 -13.34 10.99
CA TRP A 18 16.66 -11.90 11.30
C TRP A 18 18.00 -11.20 11.57
N THR A 19 19.13 -11.91 11.52
CA THR A 19 20.45 -11.37 11.91
C THR A 19 20.81 -10.13 11.09
N GLY A 20 20.64 -10.18 9.76
CA GLY A 20 20.96 -9.06 8.88
C GLY A 20 20.05 -7.85 9.10
N VAL A 21 18.75 -8.10 9.30
CA VAL A 21 17.77 -7.03 9.55
C VAL A 21 18.03 -6.34 10.88
N ARG A 22 18.29 -7.11 11.96
CA ARG A 22 18.65 -6.54 13.26
C ARG A 22 19.92 -5.70 13.19
N ALA A 23 20.95 -6.17 12.49
CA ALA A 23 22.18 -5.42 12.31
C ALA A 23 21.95 -4.11 11.57
N ALA A 24 21.18 -4.12 10.49
CA ALA A 24 20.88 -2.91 9.71
C ALA A 24 20.07 -1.89 10.53
N VAL A 25 19.06 -2.35 11.29
CA VAL A 25 18.23 -1.45 12.11
C VAL A 25 18.99 -0.88 13.31
N ALA A 26 19.96 -1.63 13.86
CA ALA A 26 20.79 -1.13 14.96
C ALA A 26 21.65 0.10 14.59
N GLU A 27 21.93 0.29 13.29
CA GLU A 27 22.68 1.46 12.78
C GLU A 27 21.76 2.68 12.49
N VAL A 28 20.43 2.54 12.61
CA VAL A 28 19.47 3.62 12.32
C VAL A 28 19.42 4.61 13.48
N GLY A 29 19.67 5.89 13.19
CA GLY A 29 19.46 7.00 14.12
C GLY A 29 17.96 7.29 14.30
N ARG A 30 17.33 6.64 15.27
CA ARG A 30 15.88 6.71 15.51
C ARG A 30 15.35 8.09 15.90
N GLU A 31 16.21 9.02 16.25
CA GLU A 31 15.85 10.43 16.46
C GLU A 31 15.56 11.17 15.13
N GLU A 32 16.08 10.65 14.01
CA GLU A 32 15.98 11.26 12.68
C GLU A 32 15.16 10.42 11.68
N PHE A 33 15.14 9.10 11.87
CA PHE A 33 14.55 8.17 10.90
C PHE A 33 13.57 7.19 11.53
N LEU A 34 12.47 6.93 10.82
CA LEU A 34 11.53 5.86 11.13
C LEU A 34 12.06 4.52 10.60
N VAL A 35 11.85 3.45 11.37
CA VAL A 35 12.04 2.09 10.89
C VAL A 35 10.72 1.59 10.31
N ARG A 36 10.69 1.46 8.99
CA ARG A 36 9.50 1.02 8.24
C ARG A 36 9.67 -0.42 7.79
N GLY A 37 8.76 -1.30 8.23
CA GLY A 37 8.62 -2.65 7.70
C GLY A 37 7.92 -2.62 6.33
N PHE A 38 8.08 -3.71 5.57
CA PHE A 38 7.50 -3.86 4.24
C PHE A 38 6.84 -5.24 4.13
N VAL A 39 5.51 -5.26 3.96
CA VAL A 39 4.73 -6.48 3.76
C VAL A 39 3.85 -6.32 2.52
N GLU A 40 4.31 -6.90 1.43
CA GLU A 40 3.64 -6.88 0.12
C GLU A 40 2.84 -8.15 -0.14
N MET A 41 2.11 -8.14 -1.24
CA MET A 41 1.16 -9.17 -1.63
C MET A 41 0.12 -9.39 -0.55
N GLY A 42 -0.74 -8.39 -0.40
CA GLY A 42 -1.85 -8.36 0.55
C GLY A 42 -2.84 -9.51 0.38
N LEU A 43 -4.05 -9.33 0.81
CA LEU A 43 -5.05 -10.40 0.80
C LEU A 43 -5.57 -10.68 -0.61
N PHE A 44 -5.92 -9.62 -1.35
CA PHE A 44 -6.39 -9.75 -2.73
C PHE A 44 -5.28 -10.28 -3.64
N GLU A 45 -4.10 -9.68 -3.56
CA GLU A 45 -2.97 -10.11 -4.37
C GLU A 45 -2.58 -11.55 -4.08
N ARG A 46 -2.52 -11.95 -2.82
CA ARG A 46 -2.22 -13.34 -2.45
C ARG A 46 -3.26 -14.31 -3.00
N SER A 47 -4.54 -13.91 -3.01
CA SER A 47 -5.62 -14.77 -3.51
C SER A 47 -5.44 -15.08 -5.01
N TYR A 48 -5.14 -14.07 -5.83
CA TYR A 48 -4.95 -14.32 -7.27
C TYR A 48 -3.60 -14.97 -7.61
N LEU A 49 -2.59 -14.80 -6.77
CA LEU A 49 -1.34 -15.55 -6.92
C LEU A 49 -1.52 -17.05 -6.63
N LEU A 50 -2.45 -17.39 -5.74
CA LEU A 50 -2.78 -18.79 -5.42
C LEU A 50 -3.75 -19.42 -6.41
N LEU A 51 -4.73 -18.68 -6.92
CA LEU A 51 -5.86 -19.21 -7.70
C LEU A 51 -5.83 -18.81 -9.18
N GLY A 52 -4.91 -17.94 -9.59
CA GLY A 52 -4.98 -17.19 -10.85
C GLY A 52 -5.99 -16.04 -10.75
N MET A 53 -5.78 -14.97 -11.53
CA MET A 53 -6.63 -13.77 -11.48
C MET A 53 -8.10 -14.08 -11.74
N GLU A 54 -8.39 -14.78 -12.86
CA GLU A 54 -9.76 -15.14 -13.22
C GLU A 54 -10.41 -16.04 -12.16
N GLY A 55 -9.68 -17.07 -11.69
CA GLY A 55 -10.17 -17.99 -10.66
C GLY A 55 -10.49 -17.30 -9.35
N ALA A 56 -9.65 -16.36 -8.92
CA ALA A 56 -9.90 -15.56 -7.72
C ALA A 56 -11.13 -14.67 -7.87
N LEU A 57 -11.26 -13.92 -8.97
CA LEU A 57 -12.39 -13.02 -9.21
C LEU A 57 -13.73 -13.78 -9.28
N ILE A 58 -13.77 -14.94 -9.93
CA ILE A 58 -14.94 -15.81 -9.95
C ILE A 58 -15.25 -16.30 -8.52
N ALA A 59 -14.23 -16.73 -7.77
CA ALA A 59 -14.43 -17.26 -6.43
C ALA A 59 -14.96 -16.22 -5.43
N TYR A 60 -14.57 -14.95 -5.55
CA TYR A 60 -15.12 -13.86 -4.73
C TYR A 60 -16.64 -13.71 -4.91
N ILE A 61 -17.18 -14.05 -6.08
CA ILE A 61 -18.62 -13.95 -6.38
C ILE A 61 -19.34 -15.26 -6.08
N GLU A 62 -18.78 -16.39 -6.52
CA GLU A 62 -19.48 -17.69 -6.46
C GLU A 62 -19.28 -18.45 -5.16
N LYS A 63 -18.15 -18.21 -4.46
CA LYS A 63 -17.74 -18.94 -3.25
C LYS A 63 -17.20 -18.01 -2.17
N PRO A 64 -17.92 -16.91 -1.82
CA PRO A 64 -17.39 -15.88 -0.93
C PRO A 64 -17.01 -16.43 0.45
N GLU A 65 -17.72 -17.41 1.00
CA GLU A 65 -17.43 -18.00 2.29
C GLU A 65 -16.07 -18.74 2.28
N LEU A 66 -15.77 -19.49 1.21
CA LEU A 66 -14.46 -20.15 1.06
C LEU A 66 -13.33 -19.14 0.85
N MET A 67 -13.62 -18.02 0.17
CA MET A 67 -12.65 -16.93 0.04
C MET A 67 -12.39 -16.28 1.38
N GLU A 68 -13.41 -16.00 2.18
CA GLU A 68 -13.26 -15.44 3.54
C GLU A 68 -12.38 -16.35 4.41
N GLU A 69 -12.57 -17.68 4.33
CA GLU A 69 -11.75 -18.66 5.07
C GLU A 69 -10.29 -18.66 4.60
N LEU A 70 -10.04 -18.63 3.28
CA LEU A 70 -8.68 -18.56 2.72
C LEU A 70 -7.99 -17.25 3.13
N LEU A 71 -8.69 -16.12 2.97
CA LEU A 71 -8.16 -14.81 3.35
C LEU A 71 -7.91 -14.72 4.87
N GLY A 72 -8.74 -15.36 5.68
CA GLY A 72 -8.54 -15.49 7.12
C GLY A 72 -7.21 -16.17 7.45
N ALA A 73 -6.91 -17.29 6.80
CA ALA A 73 -5.63 -17.99 7.00
C ALA A 73 -4.42 -17.17 6.52
N VAL A 74 -4.58 -16.43 5.41
CA VAL A 74 -3.53 -15.51 4.94
C VAL A 74 -3.34 -14.35 5.93
N ALA A 75 -4.42 -13.81 6.48
CA ALA A 75 -4.36 -12.76 7.50
C ALA A 75 -3.67 -13.23 8.77
N ASP A 76 -3.97 -14.45 9.25
CA ASP A 76 -3.30 -15.06 10.42
C ASP A 76 -1.78 -15.13 10.22
N TYR A 77 -1.34 -15.58 9.04
CA TYR A 77 0.09 -15.60 8.70
C TYR A 77 0.71 -14.21 8.67
N LYS A 78 0.02 -13.22 8.07
CA LYS A 78 0.52 -11.85 8.00
C LYS A 78 0.61 -11.20 9.37
N ILE A 79 -0.37 -11.43 10.23
CA ILE A 79 -0.37 -10.96 11.62
C ILE A 79 0.84 -11.51 12.35
N ALA A 80 1.04 -12.84 12.32
CA ALA A 80 2.19 -13.47 12.96
C ALA A 80 3.53 -12.96 12.41
N LEU A 81 3.63 -12.71 11.10
CA LEU A 81 4.83 -12.15 10.47
C LEU A 81 5.09 -10.71 10.95
N ILE A 82 4.06 -9.87 11.04
CA ILE A 82 4.17 -8.48 11.49
C ILE A 82 4.57 -8.44 12.97
N GLU A 83 3.94 -9.27 13.81
CA GLU A 83 4.30 -9.40 15.23
C GLU A 83 5.76 -9.80 15.40
N ARG A 84 6.19 -10.82 14.66
CA ARG A 84 7.59 -11.26 14.69
C ARG A 84 8.54 -10.19 14.20
N PHE A 85 8.20 -9.47 13.12
CA PHE A 85 9.03 -8.41 12.59
C PHE A 85 9.21 -7.28 13.62
N ASP A 86 8.12 -6.86 14.25
CA ASP A 86 8.16 -5.85 15.30
C ASP A 86 8.98 -6.30 16.52
N ASP A 87 8.77 -7.54 16.98
CA ASP A 87 9.54 -8.13 18.09
C ASP A 87 11.06 -8.17 17.82
N GLU A 88 11.46 -8.33 16.55
CA GLU A 88 12.87 -8.41 16.15
C GLU A 88 13.56 -7.05 16.04
N VAL A 89 12.84 -5.99 15.60
CA VAL A 89 13.49 -4.72 15.27
C VAL A 89 12.78 -3.48 15.83
N GLY A 90 11.56 -3.61 16.32
CA GLY A 90 10.72 -2.49 16.76
C GLY A 90 10.38 -1.57 15.59
N LEU A 91 9.17 -1.68 15.06
CA LEU A 91 8.71 -0.94 13.91
C LEU A 91 8.03 0.38 14.32
N ASP A 92 8.33 1.46 13.61
CA ASP A 92 7.57 2.72 13.73
C ASP A 92 6.40 2.75 12.73
N MET A 93 6.58 2.11 11.58
CA MET A 93 5.60 2.09 10.49
C MET A 93 5.66 0.77 9.72
N MET A 94 4.53 0.35 9.19
CA MET A 94 4.44 -0.78 8.25
C MET A 94 3.86 -0.31 6.93
N TRP A 95 4.62 -0.49 5.84
CA TRP A 95 4.09 -0.43 4.48
C TRP A 95 3.36 -1.74 4.19
N TYR A 96 2.05 -1.67 4.06
CA TYR A 96 1.19 -2.80 3.76
C TYR A 96 0.62 -2.66 2.35
N GLY A 97 1.06 -3.53 1.43
CA GLY A 97 0.66 -3.50 0.03
C GLY A 97 -0.43 -4.50 -0.29
N ASP A 98 -1.51 -4.02 -0.90
CA ASP A 98 -2.56 -4.83 -1.50
C ASP A 98 -3.26 -4.02 -2.60
N ASP A 99 -3.03 -4.37 -3.85
CA ASP A 99 -3.49 -3.60 -5.01
C ASP A 99 -4.94 -3.94 -5.37
N TRP A 100 -5.87 -3.03 -5.05
CA TRP A 100 -7.32 -3.25 -5.27
C TRP A 100 -7.87 -2.61 -6.53
N GLY A 101 -7.11 -1.71 -7.16
CA GLY A 101 -7.57 -0.89 -8.28
C GLY A 101 -6.94 -1.21 -9.62
N THR A 102 -7.71 -0.98 -10.67
CA THR A 102 -7.25 -0.84 -12.05
C THR A 102 -7.07 0.64 -12.39
N GLN A 103 -6.72 0.97 -13.62
CA GLN A 103 -6.65 2.38 -14.08
C GLN A 103 -8.01 3.11 -13.97
N THR A 104 -9.12 2.42 -13.98
CA THR A 104 -10.46 3.02 -14.10
C THR A 104 -11.44 2.66 -13.00
N SER A 105 -11.19 1.58 -12.25
CA SER A 105 -12.12 1.06 -11.23
C SER A 105 -11.42 0.12 -10.27
N LEU A 106 -12.11 -0.33 -9.24
CA LEU A 106 -11.70 -1.52 -8.48
C LEU A 106 -11.71 -2.77 -9.36
N PHE A 107 -10.96 -3.80 -8.96
CA PHE A 107 -11.00 -5.13 -9.60
C PHE A 107 -12.33 -5.86 -9.36
N MET A 108 -13.07 -5.49 -8.31
CA MET A 108 -14.34 -6.08 -7.93
C MET A 108 -15.32 -5.02 -7.41
N PRO A 109 -16.62 -5.31 -7.33
CA PRO A 109 -17.58 -4.39 -6.72
C PRO A 109 -17.18 -4.01 -5.28
N PRO A 110 -17.37 -2.74 -4.86
CA PRO A 110 -17.03 -2.31 -3.50
C PRO A 110 -17.68 -3.16 -2.40
N GLU A 111 -18.89 -3.63 -2.62
CA GLU A 111 -19.61 -4.49 -1.67
C GLU A 111 -18.93 -5.84 -1.49
N THR A 112 -18.39 -6.42 -2.58
CA THR A 112 -17.62 -7.67 -2.52
C THR A 112 -16.34 -7.46 -1.73
N TRP A 113 -15.62 -6.38 -2.00
CA TRP A 113 -14.42 -6.00 -1.26
C TRP A 113 -14.72 -5.79 0.24
N ARG A 114 -15.79 -5.06 0.57
CA ARG A 114 -16.23 -4.82 1.95
C ARG A 114 -16.62 -6.09 2.68
N LYS A 115 -17.23 -7.03 1.97
CA LYS A 115 -17.64 -8.31 2.55
C LYS A 115 -16.45 -9.23 2.82
N THR A 116 -15.50 -9.33 1.88
CA THR A 116 -14.50 -10.40 1.89
C THR A 116 -13.10 -9.94 2.32
N ILE A 117 -12.62 -8.78 1.80
CA ILE A 117 -11.25 -8.30 2.03
C ILE A 117 -11.16 -7.42 3.27
N ARG A 118 -12.05 -6.42 3.37
CA ARG A 118 -12.04 -5.42 4.44
C ARG A 118 -11.98 -6.04 5.86
N PRO A 119 -12.77 -7.08 6.21
CA PRO A 119 -12.76 -7.62 7.57
C PRO A 119 -11.40 -8.22 7.95
N GLN A 120 -10.74 -8.89 7.02
CA GLN A 120 -9.43 -9.49 7.26
C GLN A 120 -8.30 -8.44 7.24
N THR A 121 -8.42 -7.41 6.40
CA THR A 121 -7.52 -6.25 6.42
C THR A 121 -7.64 -5.51 7.75
N GLN A 122 -8.86 -5.35 8.29
CA GLN A 122 -9.08 -4.73 9.60
C GLN A 122 -8.35 -5.49 10.71
N ARG A 123 -8.35 -6.84 10.71
CA ARG A 123 -7.62 -7.64 11.69
C ARG A 123 -6.12 -7.38 11.64
N ILE A 124 -5.55 -7.28 10.42
CA ILE A 124 -4.13 -6.95 10.23
C ILE A 124 -3.84 -5.54 10.77
N TYR A 125 -4.72 -4.57 10.48
CA TYR A 125 -4.58 -3.21 10.98
C TYR A 125 -4.71 -3.13 12.50
N ASP A 126 -5.62 -3.88 13.10
CA ASP A 126 -5.80 -3.91 14.56
C ASP A 126 -4.57 -4.49 15.27
N CYS A 127 -3.90 -5.49 14.67
CA CYS A 127 -2.60 -5.98 15.14
C CYS A 127 -1.55 -4.86 15.14
N MET A 128 -1.40 -4.13 14.03
CA MET A 128 -0.43 -3.02 13.93
C MET A 128 -0.75 -1.88 14.91
N LYS A 129 -2.02 -1.48 15.00
CA LYS A 129 -2.46 -0.46 15.98
C LYS A 129 -2.22 -0.88 17.43
N GLY A 130 -2.45 -2.16 17.76
CA GLY A 130 -2.19 -2.70 19.08
C GLY A 130 -0.72 -2.70 19.50
N ARG A 131 0.18 -2.48 18.54
CA ARG A 131 1.65 -2.38 18.70
C ARG A 131 2.18 -0.96 18.46
N ASP A 132 1.31 0.04 18.34
CA ASP A 132 1.66 1.43 18.03
C ASP A 132 2.39 1.60 16.68
N ILE A 133 2.21 0.68 15.73
CA ILE A 133 2.80 0.73 14.39
C ILE A 133 1.91 1.56 13.48
N LEU A 134 2.44 2.65 12.88
CA LEU A 134 1.74 3.45 11.88
C LEU A 134 1.51 2.63 10.61
N ILE A 135 0.32 2.73 10.04
CA ILE A 135 -0.08 1.97 8.85
C ILE A 135 0.07 2.83 7.61
N ASP A 136 0.98 2.46 6.73
CA ASP A 136 1.14 3.03 5.40
C ASP A 136 0.48 2.08 4.39
N GLN A 137 -0.79 2.36 4.04
CA GLN A 137 -1.53 1.55 3.07
C GLN A 137 -1.06 1.85 1.66
N HIS A 138 -0.57 0.83 0.99
CA HIS A 138 -0.31 0.89 -0.45
C HIS A 138 -1.44 0.20 -1.22
N SER A 139 -1.94 0.89 -2.24
CA SER A 139 -2.77 0.27 -3.28
C SER A 139 -2.63 1.04 -4.58
N CYS A 140 -2.18 0.35 -5.62
CA CYS A 140 -2.24 0.90 -6.97
C CYS A 140 -3.68 1.00 -7.49
N GLY A 141 -3.85 1.83 -8.52
CA GLY A 141 -5.10 1.99 -9.24
C GLY A 141 -6.10 2.94 -8.61
N ARG A 142 -7.29 2.94 -9.20
CA ARG A 142 -8.40 3.76 -8.76
C ARG A 142 -9.16 3.06 -7.63
N ILE A 143 -9.07 3.63 -6.42
CA ILE A 143 -9.61 3.03 -5.19
C ILE A 143 -10.56 3.96 -4.43
N GLU A 144 -11.00 5.05 -5.07
CA GLU A 144 -11.86 6.08 -4.45
C GLU A 144 -13.11 5.52 -3.78
N GLU A 145 -13.68 4.43 -4.33
CA GLU A 145 -14.93 3.84 -3.84
C GLU A 145 -14.80 3.14 -2.48
N VAL A 146 -13.56 2.85 -2.06
CA VAL A 146 -13.24 2.23 -0.75
C VAL A 146 -12.29 3.08 0.09
N PHE A 147 -12.02 4.33 -0.33
CA PHE A 147 -11.08 5.20 0.37
C PHE A 147 -11.55 5.57 1.78
N ASP A 148 -12.85 5.77 1.93
CA ASP A 148 -13.46 6.03 3.24
C ASP A 148 -13.23 4.85 4.22
N ASP A 149 -13.37 3.62 3.72
CA ASP A 149 -13.07 2.41 4.47
C ASP A 149 -11.59 2.35 4.93
N ILE A 150 -10.63 2.76 4.07
CA ILE A 150 -9.20 2.82 4.41
C ILE A 150 -8.96 3.76 5.60
N VAL A 151 -9.56 4.93 5.55
CA VAL A 151 -9.46 5.94 6.62
C VAL A 151 -10.14 5.45 7.90
N GLU A 152 -11.33 4.84 7.81
CA GLU A 152 -12.07 4.28 8.94
C GLU A 152 -11.32 3.12 9.61
N MET A 153 -10.67 2.27 8.82
CA MET A 153 -9.85 1.17 9.35
C MET A 153 -8.64 1.67 10.15
N GLY A 154 -8.17 2.91 9.89
CA GLY A 154 -7.13 3.56 10.65
C GLY A 154 -5.77 3.62 9.97
N ALA A 155 -5.71 3.64 8.63
CA ALA A 155 -4.47 3.94 7.93
C ALA A 155 -3.97 5.35 8.29
N ALA A 156 -2.68 5.47 8.59
CA ALA A 156 -2.01 6.74 8.89
C ALA A 156 -1.52 7.44 7.62
N MET A 157 -1.20 6.67 6.59
CA MET A 157 -0.75 7.16 5.29
C MET A 157 -1.31 6.30 4.16
N PHE A 158 -1.49 6.91 3.00
CA PHE A 158 -1.84 6.25 1.75
C PHE A 158 -0.82 6.56 0.66
N ASN A 159 -0.38 5.54 -0.05
CA ASN A 159 0.50 5.63 -1.21
C ASN A 159 0.08 4.65 -2.31
N PRO A 160 0.47 4.84 -3.57
CA PRO A 160 1.35 5.90 -4.10
C PRO A 160 0.60 7.13 -4.63
N CYS A 161 -0.65 7.34 -4.29
CA CYS A 161 -1.46 8.48 -4.72
C CYS A 161 -1.51 8.64 -6.24
N GLN A 162 -1.89 7.57 -6.96
CA GLN A 162 -1.91 7.61 -8.43
C GLN A 162 -2.95 8.60 -8.97
N PRO A 163 -2.60 9.38 -10.02
CA PRO A 163 -3.48 10.41 -10.61
C PRO A 163 -4.76 9.90 -11.31
N CYS A 164 -4.97 8.60 -11.37
CA CYS A 164 -6.28 8.02 -11.75
C CYS A 164 -7.37 8.25 -10.69
N ASN A 165 -6.97 8.65 -9.47
CA ASN A 165 -7.86 9.12 -8.40
C ASN A 165 -7.95 10.65 -8.42
N ASP A 166 -9.08 11.19 -7.96
CA ASP A 166 -9.25 12.63 -7.72
C ASP A 166 -8.53 13.03 -6.42
N LEU A 167 -7.20 13.21 -6.53
CA LEU A 167 -6.34 13.46 -5.38
C LEU A 167 -6.69 14.76 -4.65
N ALA A 168 -7.09 15.82 -5.38
CA ALA A 168 -7.54 17.08 -4.79
C ALA A 168 -8.79 16.89 -3.93
N ARG A 169 -9.74 16.08 -4.38
CA ARG A 169 -10.92 15.73 -3.61
C ARG A 169 -10.55 14.92 -2.38
N LEU A 170 -9.76 13.85 -2.56
CA LEU A 170 -9.32 13.00 -1.44
C LEU A 170 -8.57 13.81 -0.38
N LYS A 171 -7.65 14.69 -0.80
CA LYS A 171 -6.92 15.57 0.11
C LYS A 171 -7.86 16.52 0.88
N ARG A 172 -8.84 17.10 0.21
CA ARG A 172 -9.80 18.00 0.84
C ARG A 172 -10.72 17.29 1.84
N GLU A 173 -11.13 16.05 1.51
CA GLU A 173 -12.09 15.29 2.33
C GLU A 173 -11.44 14.56 3.50
N TYR A 174 -10.17 14.12 3.34
CA TYR A 174 -9.53 13.23 4.31
C TYR A 174 -8.17 13.73 4.83
N GLY A 175 -7.65 14.85 4.34
CA GLY A 175 -6.29 15.32 4.63
C GLY A 175 -6.01 15.72 6.07
N ASP A 176 -7.03 15.78 6.92
CA ASP A 176 -6.93 15.97 8.38
C ASP A 176 -6.85 14.64 9.16
N ARG A 177 -7.11 13.50 8.48
CA ARG A 177 -7.18 12.16 9.08
C ARG A 177 -6.12 11.20 8.56
N ILE A 178 -5.63 11.41 7.33
CA ILE A 178 -4.65 10.55 6.68
C ILE A 178 -3.62 11.38 5.91
N SER A 179 -2.37 10.96 5.93
CA SER A 179 -1.31 11.55 5.11
C SER A 179 -1.28 10.89 3.72
N PHE A 180 -0.79 11.63 2.73
CA PHE A 180 -0.68 11.19 1.34
C PHE A 180 0.78 11.16 0.91
N CYS A 181 1.20 10.09 0.21
CA CYS A 181 2.57 9.96 -0.30
C CYS A 181 2.55 9.59 -1.78
N GLY A 182 3.35 10.29 -2.61
CA GLY A 182 3.41 10.05 -4.05
C GLY A 182 2.75 11.17 -4.87
N GLY A 183 1.99 10.80 -5.89
CA GLY A 183 1.11 11.73 -6.64
C GLY A 183 1.74 12.35 -7.88
N ILE A 184 3.08 12.52 -7.98
CA ILE A 184 3.73 13.00 -9.20
C ILE A 184 3.53 11.95 -10.31
N ASP A 185 2.95 12.36 -11.43
CA ASP A 185 2.48 11.46 -12.48
C ASP A 185 3.59 10.70 -13.16
N SER A 186 3.82 9.48 -12.71
CA SER A 186 4.82 8.58 -13.29
C SER A 186 4.47 8.15 -14.71
N GLN A 187 3.20 7.91 -14.98
CA GLN A 187 2.75 7.27 -16.22
C GLN A 187 2.69 8.24 -17.39
N PHE A 188 2.07 9.41 -17.21
CA PHE A 188 1.80 10.36 -18.29
C PHE A 188 2.76 11.55 -18.35
N VAL A 189 3.59 11.73 -17.30
CA VAL A 189 4.61 12.77 -17.26
C VAL A 189 6.00 12.17 -17.17
N LEU A 190 6.37 11.50 -16.05
CA LEU A 190 7.77 11.09 -15.83
C LEU A 190 8.28 10.07 -16.85
N ALA A 191 7.46 9.08 -17.22
CA ALA A 191 7.81 8.04 -18.21
C ALA A 191 7.48 8.42 -19.65
N ARG A 192 6.97 9.64 -19.90
CA ARG A 192 6.59 10.07 -21.25
C ARG A 192 7.83 10.26 -22.14
N PRO A 193 7.90 9.63 -23.32
CA PRO A 193 8.99 9.86 -24.27
C PRO A 193 9.17 11.34 -24.61
N GLY A 194 10.38 11.87 -24.47
CA GLY A 194 10.72 13.25 -24.77
C GLY A 194 10.23 14.28 -23.74
N VAL A 195 9.82 13.87 -22.55
CA VAL A 195 9.54 14.79 -21.45
C VAL A 195 10.79 15.63 -21.13
N THR A 196 10.58 16.89 -20.83
CA THR A 196 11.65 17.84 -20.51
C THR A 196 11.75 18.10 -19.00
N PRO A 197 12.93 18.52 -18.49
CA PRO A 197 13.07 18.94 -17.09
C PRO A 197 12.06 20.01 -16.65
N ALA A 198 11.71 20.93 -17.55
CA ALA A 198 10.72 21.99 -17.27
C ALA A 198 9.32 21.43 -17.06
N GLU A 199 8.92 20.41 -17.81
CA GLU A 199 7.62 19.73 -17.66
C GLU A 199 7.57 18.91 -16.37
N VAL A 200 8.69 18.24 -16.00
CA VAL A 200 8.80 17.54 -14.71
C VAL A 200 8.64 18.51 -13.54
N ARG A 201 9.37 19.64 -13.55
CA ARG A 201 9.20 20.70 -12.53
C ARG A 201 7.77 21.24 -12.48
N GLY A 202 7.13 21.42 -13.63
CA GLY A 202 5.74 21.86 -13.71
C GLY A 202 4.78 20.89 -13.05
N GLU A 203 4.97 19.59 -13.25
CA GLU A 203 4.15 18.56 -12.62
C GLU A 203 4.37 18.51 -11.10
N VAL A 204 5.63 18.58 -10.64
CA VAL A 204 5.95 18.62 -9.20
C VAL A 204 5.25 19.79 -8.50
N ARG A 205 5.41 21.02 -9.05
CA ARG A 205 4.74 22.22 -8.49
C ARG A 205 3.23 22.06 -8.44
N ARG A 206 2.65 21.61 -9.56
CA ARG A 206 1.20 21.37 -9.63
C ARG A 206 0.73 20.44 -8.52
N ARG A 207 1.48 19.37 -8.29
CA ARG A 207 1.10 18.38 -7.29
C ARG A 207 1.29 18.91 -5.86
N ILE A 208 2.35 19.66 -5.61
CA ILE A 208 2.57 20.32 -4.31
C ILE A 208 1.49 21.36 -4.04
N ASP A 209 1.12 22.17 -5.04
CA ASP A 209 0.03 23.15 -4.90
C ASP A 209 -1.31 22.48 -4.59
N GLU A 210 -1.58 21.33 -5.22
CA GLU A 210 -2.81 20.58 -5.06
C GLU A 210 -2.92 19.85 -3.72
N MET A 211 -1.81 19.25 -3.24
CA MET A 211 -1.81 18.31 -2.13
C MET A 211 -1.12 18.85 -0.87
N GLY A 212 -0.26 19.86 -0.97
CA GLY A 212 0.62 20.30 0.11
C GLY A 212 -0.06 21.18 1.16
N THR A 213 -1.13 21.87 0.78
CA THR A 213 -1.80 22.80 1.70
C THR A 213 -2.29 22.11 2.98
N GLY A 214 -1.89 22.64 4.13
CA GLY A 214 -2.26 22.09 5.43
C GLY A 214 -1.35 20.94 5.92
N GLY A 215 -0.31 20.58 5.18
CA GLY A 215 0.59 19.47 5.53
C GLY A 215 0.01 18.07 5.19
N GLY A 216 0.60 17.01 5.76
CA GLY A 216 0.14 15.64 5.52
C GLY A 216 0.33 15.15 4.07
N TYR A 217 1.34 15.70 3.37
CA TYR A 217 1.70 15.30 2.02
C TYR A 217 3.21 15.11 1.89
N ILE A 218 3.61 13.98 1.34
CA ILE A 218 4.98 13.64 0.98
C ILE A 218 5.03 13.53 -0.55
N ALA A 219 5.63 14.53 -1.19
CA ALA A 219 5.76 14.55 -2.64
C ALA A 219 6.70 13.44 -3.12
N GLY A 220 6.31 12.76 -4.18
CA GLY A 220 7.08 11.67 -4.78
C GLY A 220 6.39 11.12 -6.03
N PRO A 221 7.07 10.27 -6.80
CA PRO A 221 6.47 9.60 -7.94
C PRO A 221 5.26 8.74 -7.53
N SER A 222 4.24 8.71 -8.38
CA SER A 222 3.05 7.88 -8.18
C SER A 222 3.27 6.39 -8.51
N HIS A 223 4.49 6.04 -8.98
CA HIS A 223 4.97 4.69 -9.23
C HIS A 223 6.50 4.74 -9.38
N GLY A 224 7.09 4.39 -10.53
CA GLY A 224 8.51 4.58 -10.80
C GLY A 224 8.87 6.03 -11.11
N GLY A 225 10.09 6.43 -10.77
CA GLY A 225 10.68 7.69 -11.17
C GLY A 225 11.16 7.67 -12.62
N PRO A 226 11.66 8.81 -13.15
CA PRO A 226 12.30 8.84 -14.46
C PRO A 226 13.67 8.13 -14.44
N ASP A 227 14.08 7.58 -15.58
CA ASP A 227 15.39 6.92 -15.71
C ASP A 227 16.54 7.90 -16.02
N ASP A 228 16.24 9.07 -16.61
CA ASP A 228 17.22 10.08 -16.99
C ASP A 228 17.64 10.93 -15.79
N GLN A 229 18.96 11.06 -15.56
CA GLN A 229 19.49 11.78 -14.39
C GLN A 229 19.06 13.26 -14.38
N GLY A 230 18.98 13.92 -15.53
CA GLY A 230 18.53 15.31 -15.60
C GLY A 230 17.07 15.50 -15.23
N LEU A 231 16.23 14.48 -15.48
CA LEU A 231 14.83 14.47 -15.04
C LEU A 231 14.71 14.16 -13.55
N ILE A 232 15.55 13.24 -13.03
CA ILE A 232 15.64 12.94 -11.58
C ILE A 232 16.06 14.20 -10.83
N ASP A 233 17.10 14.88 -11.28
CA ASP A 233 17.59 16.13 -10.67
C ASP A 233 16.49 17.22 -10.72
N ALA A 234 15.81 17.36 -11.87
CA ALA A 234 14.72 18.32 -12.00
C ALA A 234 13.54 18.04 -11.05
N MET A 235 13.23 16.77 -10.81
CA MET A 235 12.19 16.37 -9.87
C MET A 235 12.64 16.65 -8.42
N ASN A 236 13.84 16.23 -8.04
CA ASN A 236 14.35 16.36 -6.67
C ASN A 236 14.60 17.81 -6.26
N ASP A 237 15.10 18.65 -7.20
CA ASP A 237 15.32 20.09 -6.95
C ASP A 237 14.02 20.86 -6.70
N GLU A 238 12.89 20.31 -7.15
CA GLU A 238 11.59 20.98 -7.07
C GLU A 238 10.74 20.48 -5.88
N ILE A 239 11.00 19.26 -5.37
CA ILE A 239 10.41 18.74 -4.14
C ILE A 239 11.00 19.45 -2.93
#